data_26eac32efba2d8a33365a7b7a02c923e
#
_entry.id   26eac32efba2d8a33365a7b7a02c923e
#
_cell.length_a   1.000
_cell.length_b   1.000
_cell.length_c   1.000
_cell.angle_alpha   90.00
_cell.angle_beta   90.00
_cell.angle_gamma   90.00
#
_symmetry.space_group_name_H-M   'P 1'
#
loop_
_entity.id
_entity.type
_entity.pdbx_description
1 polymer ?
#
loop_
_entity_poly.entity_id
_entity_poly.type
_entity_poly.pdbx_seq_one_letter_code
_entity_poly.pdbx_strand_id
1 'polypeptide(L)' 'MAYCYNKLWKLLIDKNMKKTELKDITGMGPSTLARLSKNEEVSLKVLGRICKELNCDFSDIIEFVND' A
#
# COMPACT_ATOMS: atom_id res chain seq x y z
N MET A 1 7.10 -13.73 7.81
CA MET A 1 6.07 -12.91 7.18
C MET A 1 6.22 -12.95 5.68
N ALA A 2 5.12 -13.14 4.98
CA ALA A 2 5.20 -13.38 3.54
C ALA A 2 5.19 -12.10 2.70
N TYR A 3 4.63 -11.02 3.21
CA TYR A 3 4.44 -9.80 2.42
C TYR A 3 5.02 -8.58 3.11
N CYS A 4 5.47 -7.62 2.30
CA CYS A 4 6.05 -6.37 2.81
C CYS A 4 5.60 -5.21 1.93
N TYR A 5 5.16 -4.14 2.57
CA TYR A 5 4.70 -2.94 1.86
C TYR A 5 5.67 -1.77 2.01
N ASN A 6 6.92 -2.02 2.35
CA ASN A 6 7.90 -0.95 2.51
C ASN A 6 8.07 -0.12 1.24
N LYS A 7 7.94 -0.76 0.08
CA LYS A 7 8.02 -0.06 -1.20
C LYS A 7 6.92 0.98 -1.34
N LEU A 8 5.71 0.65 -0.85
CA LEU A 8 4.59 1.58 -0.86
C LEU A 8 4.91 2.82 -0.01
N TRP A 9 5.46 2.62 1.18
CA TRP A 9 5.79 3.74 2.07
C TRP A 9 6.88 4.62 1.47
N LYS A 10 7.88 4.03 0.84
CA LYS A 10 8.92 4.79 0.13
C LYS A 10 8.34 5.60 -1.02
N LEU A 11 7.41 5.01 -1.75
CA LEU A 11 6.74 5.69 -2.87
C LEU A 11 5.95 6.89 -2.37
N LEU A 12 5.27 6.76 -1.23
CA LEU A 12 4.54 7.87 -0.63
C LEU A 12 5.49 9.00 -0.23
N ILE A 13 6.64 8.66 0.35
CA ILE A 13 7.64 9.65 0.71
C ILE A 13 8.11 10.39 -0.53
N ASP A 14 8.41 9.68 -1.60
CA ASP A 14 8.84 10.27 -2.86
C ASP A 14 7.80 11.22 -3.45
N LYS A 15 6.53 10.94 -3.20
CA LYS A 15 5.41 11.76 -3.70
C LYS A 15 4.97 12.83 -2.69
N ASN A 16 5.67 12.96 -1.58
CA ASN A 16 5.29 13.90 -0.50
C ASN A 16 3.88 13.64 0.02
N MET A 17 3.50 12.38 0.13
CA MET A 17 2.15 11.99 0.52
C MET A 17 2.16 11.27 1.86
N LYS A 18 1.18 11.60 2.71
CA LYS A 18 1.00 10.93 4.00
C LYS A 18 0.09 9.71 3.84
N LYS A 19 0.17 8.77 4.79
CA LYS A 19 -0.69 7.58 4.80
C LYS A 19 -2.17 7.96 4.84
N THR A 20 -2.53 9.02 5.57
CA THR A 20 -3.91 9.49 5.62
C THR A 20 -4.41 9.99 4.27
N GLU A 21 -3.53 10.61 3.49
CA GLU A 21 -3.87 11.04 2.15
C GLU A 21 -4.12 9.84 1.24
N LEU A 22 -3.29 8.81 1.35
CA LEU A 22 -3.49 7.57 0.60
C LEU A 22 -4.83 6.95 0.94
N LYS A 23 -5.19 6.91 2.22
CA LYS A 23 -6.48 6.38 2.67
C LYS A 23 -7.63 7.16 2.02
N ASP A 24 -7.51 8.48 1.99
CA ASP A 24 -8.57 9.34 1.45
C ASP A 24 -8.75 9.17 -0.06
N ILE A 25 -7.65 9.16 -0.82
CA ILE A 25 -7.75 9.06 -2.29
C ILE A 25 -8.17 7.67 -2.76
N THR A 26 -7.89 6.63 -2.01
CA THR A 26 -8.29 5.26 -2.36
C THR A 26 -9.64 4.87 -1.79
N GLY A 27 -10.13 5.62 -0.80
CA GLY A 27 -11.40 5.29 -0.14
C GLY A 27 -11.30 4.09 0.79
N MET A 28 -10.09 3.62 1.13
CA MET A 28 -9.95 2.49 2.05
C MET A 28 -10.32 2.89 3.47
N GLY A 29 -10.77 1.91 4.24
CA GLY A 29 -11.09 2.14 5.65
C GLY A 29 -9.83 2.16 6.52
N PRO A 30 -9.96 2.66 7.76
CA PRO A 30 -8.81 2.70 8.69
C PRO A 30 -8.28 1.30 9.03
N SER A 31 -9.14 0.29 9.06
CA SER A 31 -8.68 -1.09 9.32
C SER A 31 -7.78 -1.61 8.21
N THR A 32 -8.08 -1.26 6.96
CA THR A 32 -7.26 -1.66 5.82
C THR A 32 -5.89 -0.98 5.87
N LEU A 33 -5.87 0.30 6.19
CA LEU A 33 -4.61 1.03 6.35
C LEU A 33 -3.77 0.43 7.49
N ALA A 34 -4.40 0.05 8.59
CA ALA A 34 -3.72 -0.61 9.70
C ALA A 34 -3.10 -1.94 9.29
N ARG A 35 -3.80 -2.72 8.47
CA ARG A 35 -3.26 -3.99 7.95
C ARG A 35 -2.04 -3.77 7.08
N LEU A 36 -2.09 -2.76 6.20
CA LEU A 36 -0.92 -2.40 5.39
C LEU A 36 0.27 -2.03 6.26
N SER A 37 0.04 -1.28 7.33
CA SER A 37 1.10 -0.87 8.26
C SER A 37 1.71 -2.05 9.01
N LYS A 38 0.98 -3.15 9.15
CA LYS A 38 1.43 -4.36 9.84
C LYS A 38 1.91 -5.45 8.89
N ASN A 39 2.00 -5.17 7.61
CA ASN A 39 2.36 -6.13 6.57
C ASN A 39 1.39 -7.33 6.51
N GLU A 40 0.13 -7.08 6.80
CA GLU A 40 -0.92 -8.09 6.73
C GLU A 40 -1.55 -8.12 5.34
N GLU A 41 -2.23 -9.22 5.02
CA GLU A 41 -2.87 -9.36 3.72
C GLU A 41 -4.02 -8.39 3.55
N VAL A 42 -4.10 -7.81 2.36
CA VAL A 42 -5.25 -7.02 1.93
C VAL A 42 -5.68 -7.54 0.55
N SER A 43 -6.88 -7.20 0.13
CA SER A 43 -7.40 -7.70 -1.14
C SER A 43 -6.65 -7.12 -2.34
N LEU A 44 -6.63 -7.87 -3.43
CA LEU A 44 -6.08 -7.37 -4.69
C LEU A 44 -6.85 -6.14 -5.17
N LYS A 45 -8.13 -6.05 -4.85
CA LYS A 45 -8.94 -4.88 -5.18
C LYS A 45 -8.38 -3.62 -4.53
N VAL A 46 -7.99 -3.70 -3.25
CA VAL A 46 -7.37 -2.58 -2.54
C VAL A 46 -6.03 -2.23 -3.17
N LEU A 47 -5.18 -3.23 -3.42
CA LEU A 47 -3.88 -3.01 -4.02
C LEU A 47 -4.00 -2.41 -5.42
N GLY A 48 -4.96 -2.89 -6.21
CA GLY A 48 -5.22 -2.34 -7.54
C GLY A 48 -5.67 -0.88 -7.48
N ARG A 49 -6.47 -0.53 -6.48
CA ARG A 49 -6.90 0.85 -6.30
C ARG A 49 -5.73 1.76 -5.97
N ILE A 50 -4.81 1.28 -5.11
CA ILE A 50 -3.58 2.01 -4.80
C ILE A 50 -2.76 2.24 -6.06
N CYS A 51 -2.57 1.19 -6.87
CA CYS A 51 -1.83 1.29 -8.11
C CYS A 51 -2.44 2.33 -9.06
N LYS A 52 -3.75 2.33 -9.18
CA LYS A 52 -4.47 3.28 -10.02
C LYS A 52 -4.23 4.72 -9.56
N GLU A 53 -4.38 4.97 -8.26
CA GLU A 53 -4.26 6.33 -7.72
C GLU A 53 -2.82 6.83 -7.75
N LEU A 54 -1.85 5.94 -7.56
CA LEU A 54 -0.44 6.30 -7.57
C LEU A 54 0.24 6.11 -8.94
N ASN A 55 -0.52 5.64 -9.91
CA ASN A 55 -0.03 5.39 -11.26
C ASN A 55 1.21 4.49 -11.26
N CYS A 56 1.08 3.32 -10.64
CA CYS A 56 2.17 2.36 -10.50
C CYS A 56 1.65 0.93 -10.63
N ASP A 57 2.55 -0.05 -10.50
CA ASP A 57 2.20 -1.46 -10.59
C ASP A 57 2.36 -2.13 -9.23
N PHE A 58 1.89 -3.37 -9.12
CA PHE A 58 2.00 -4.13 -7.87
C PHE A 58 3.44 -4.25 -7.38
N SER A 59 4.38 -4.46 -8.28
CA SER A 59 5.80 -4.57 -7.92
C SER A 59 6.37 -3.29 -7.30
N ASP A 60 5.69 -2.17 -7.48
CA ASP A 60 6.11 -0.89 -6.91
C ASP A 60 5.65 -0.70 -5.47
N ILE A 61 4.72 -1.52 -4.99
CA ILE A 61 4.11 -1.31 -3.67
C ILE A 61 4.17 -2.54 -2.76
N ILE A 62 4.44 -3.72 -3.29
CA ILE A 62 4.44 -4.95 -2.49
C ILE A 62 5.59 -5.85 -2.95
N GLU A 63 6.14 -6.60 -2.01
CA GLU A 63 7.10 -7.64 -2.34
C GLU A 63 6.86 -8.87 -1.46
N PHE A 64 7.23 -10.02 -1.98
CA PHE A 64 7.19 -11.26 -1.22
C PHE A 64 8.51 -11.41 -0.47
N VAL A 65 8.41 -11.60 0.83
CA VAL A 65 9.58 -11.78 1.68
C VAL A 65 9.69 -13.26 2.01
N ASN A 66 10.79 -13.86 1.59
CA ASN A 66 11.05 -15.28 1.81
C ASN A 66 11.98 -15.40 3.02
N ASP A 67 11.46 -16.02 4.09
CA ASP A 67 12.22 -16.21 5.33
C ASP A 67 13.28 -17.30 5.19
#